data_44716457f7de07ebf8ee470f33f33887
#
_entry.id   44716457f7de07ebf8ee470f33f33887
#
_cell.length_a   1.000
_cell.length_b   1.000
_cell.length_c   1.000
_cell.angle_alpha   90.00
_cell.angle_beta   90.00
_cell.angle_gamma   90.00
#
_symmetry.space_group_name_H-M   'P 1'
#
loop_
_entity.id
_entity.type
_entity.pdbx_description
1 polymer ?
#
loop_
_entity_poly.entity_id
_entity_poly.type
_entity_poly.pdbx_seq_one_letter_code
_entity_poly.pdbx_strand_id
1 'polypeptide(L)'
;MIKNIFFIMFFLISLTLKVNAACDDIPGDGVDYSGCQFSQSQDLSASYIPNSSLNLTSFIKVNFDKSIMMNSTLANGNYPESSFVRANLYETNFEGGNFEKTNFTSANLTRANFKAASLIEANFTNANLFEADFTGANILNANFEGANLNNATWADGKKCGLNSIGECNAK
;
A
#
# COMPACT_ATOMS: atom_id res chain seq x y z
N MET A 1 46.06 -8.66 45.94
CA MET A 1 45.80 -8.26 44.52
C MET A 1 45.22 -9.45 43.79
N ILE A 2 43.90 -9.55 43.73
CA ILE A 2 43.23 -10.58 42.91
C ILE A 2 42.09 -9.84 42.23
N LYS A 3 42.22 -9.69 40.90
CA LYS A 3 41.22 -9.09 40.06
C LYS A 3 40.13 -10.17 39.81
N ASN A 4 38.91 -9.89 40.31
CA ASN A 4 37.75 -10.66 39.96
C ASN A 4 37.34 -10.30 38.54
N ILE A 5 37.49 -11.23 37.63
CA ILE A 5 36.93 -11.21 36.29
C ILE A 5 35.50 -11.77 36.43
N PHE A 6 34.51 -10.89 36.46
CA PHE A 6 33.13 -11.30 36.32
C PHE A 6 32.89 -11.69 34.85
N PHE A 7 32.86 -13.01 34.60
CA PHE A 7 32.38 -13.56 33.35
C PHE A 7 30.87 -13.47 33.36
N ILE A 8 30.31 -12.40 32.74
CA ILE A 8 28.90 -12.33 32.49
C ILE A 8 28.59 -13.25 31.33
N MET A 9 28.10 -14.42 31.66
CA MET A 9 27.55 -15.39 30.72
C MET A 9 26.25 -14.81 30.14
N PHE A 10 26.36 -14.20 28.95
CA PHE A 10 25.20 -13.81 28.17
C PHE A 10 24.47 -15.10 27.78
N PHE A 11 23.48 -15.46 28.57
CA PHE A 11 22.46 -16.42 28.15
C PHE A 11 21.70 -15.79 26.99
N LEU A 12 22.03 -16.18 25.76
CA LEU A 12 21.24 -15.89 24.58
C LEU A 12 19.91 -16.65 24.74
N ILE A 13 18.99 -16.06 25.50
CA ILE A 13 17.59 -16.34 25.32
C ILE A 13 17.28 -15.76 23.95
N SER A 14 17.18 -16.60 22.93
CA SER A 14 16.51 -16.25 21.69
C SER A 14 15.01 -16.05 21.98
N LEU A 15 14.71 -14.98 22.71
CA LEU A 15 13.40 -14.42 22.64
C LEU A 15 13.30 -13.93 21.20
N THR A 16 12.54 -14.64 20.36
CA THR A 16 11.93 -14.05 19.19
C THR A 16 10.94 -13.01 19.71
N LEU A 17 11.46 -11.91 20.21
CA LEU A 17 10.74 -10.67 20.21
C LEU A 17 10.34 -10.51 18.73
N LYS A 18 9.05 -10.74 18.41
CA LYS A 18 8.43 -9.99 17.35
C LYS A 18 8.69 -8.55 17.76
N VAL A 19 9.73 -7.96 17.19
CA VAL A 19 9.87 -6.52 17.19
C VAL A 19 8.62 -6.08 16.44
N ASN A 20 7.55 -5.69 17.16
CA ASN A 20 6.66 -4.70 16.63
C ASN A 20 7.62 -3.60 16.22
N ALA A 21 7.84 -3.45 14.91
CA ALA A 21 8.59 -2.30 14.42
C ALA A 21 8.02 -1.12 15.19
N ALA A 22 8.84 -0.42 15.94
CA ALA A 22 8.37 0.80 16.56
C ALA A 22 7.84 1.60 15.38
N CYS A 23 6.59 2.05 15.46
CA CYS A 23 5.95 2.74 14.33
C CYS A 23 6.72 4.01 13.92
N ASP A 24 7.83 4.27 14.56
CA ASP A 24 8.78 5.36 14.36
C ASP A 24 10.05 4.93 13.59
N ASP A 25 10.15 3.65 13.17
CA ASP A 25 11.31 3.18 12.43
C ASP A 25 11.44 3.86 11.06
N ILE A 26 12.69 4.03 10.63
CA ILE A 26 12.99 4.63 9.33
C ILE A 26 12.47 3.72 8.21
N PRO A 27 11.78 4.27 7.19
CA PRO A 27 11.34 3.50 6.04
C PRO A 27 12.50 2.72 5.39
N GLY A 28 12.26 1.44 5.06
CA GLY A 28 13.28 0.57 4.48
C GLY A 28 12.68 -0.62 3.73
N ASP A 29 13.54 -1.43 3.12
CA ASP A 29 13.14 -2.65 2.39
C ASP A 29 12.76 -3.76 3.39
N GLY A 30 11.63 -4.41 3.14
CA GLY A 30 11.17 -5.56 3.92
C GLY A 30 10.73 -5.25 5.36
N VAL A 31 10.39 -4.01 5.67
CA VAL A 31 9.97 -3.59 7.03
C VAL A 31 8.56 -4.07 7.34
N ASP A 32 8.30 -4.48 8.58
CA ASP A 32 6.97 -4.85 9.07
C ASP A 32 6.40 -3.76 9.99
N TYR A 33 5.46 -2.98 9.45
CA TYR A 33 4.69 -1.95 10.16
C TYR A 33 3.26 -2.43 10.49
N SER A 34 2.98 -3.72 10.39
CA SER A 34 1.61 -4.26 10.55
C SER A 34 0.99 -3.85 11.88
N GLY A 35 -0.23 -3.31 11.80
CA GLY A 35 -0.99 -2.85 12.97
C GLY A 35 -0.55 -1.50 13.54
N CYS A 36 0.46 -0.83 12.94
CA CYS A 36 0.86 0.51 13.38
C CYS A 36 -0.24 1.55 13.18
N GLN A 37 -0.32 2.48 14.13
CA GLN A 37 -1.15 3.68 14.05
C GLN A 37 -0.22 4.88 13.87
N PHE A 38 -0.25 5.50 12.70
CA PHE A 38 0.60 6.64 12.40
C PHE A 38 -0.12 7.96 12.64
N SER A 39 0.64 9.00 12.96
CA SER A 39 0.11 10.35 13.11
C SER A 39 -0.59 10.81 11.83
N GLN A 40 -1.64 11.60 11.97
CA GLN A 40 -2.30 12.22 10.81
C GLN A 40 -1.33 13.16 10.07
N SER A 41 -1.48 13.21 8.74
CA SER A 41 -0.73 14.14 7.87
C SER A 41 0.80 13.96 7.89
N GLN A 42 1.29 12.75 8.18
CA GLN A 42 2.72 12.45 8.11
C GLN A 42 3.20 12.54 6.66
N ASP A 43 4.40 13.08 6.45
CA ASP A 43 5.05 13.12 5.15
C ASP A 43 6.05 11.95 5.01
N LEU A 44 5.66 10.98 4.19
CA LEU A 44 6.45 9.81 3.80
C LEU A 44 6.73 9.83 2.28
N SER A 45 6.72 11.03 1.69
CA SER A 45 6.98 11.19 0.26
C SER A 45 8.40 10.72 -0.10
N ALA A 46 8.53 10.15 -1.31
CA ALA A 46 9.75 9.56 -1.82
C ALA A 46 10.39 8.47 -0.92
N SER A 47 9.65 7.92 0.05
CA SER A 47 10.12 6.81 0.87
C SER A 47 10.40 5.56 0.03
N TYR A 48 11.44 4.81 0.42
CA TYR A 48 11.79 3.52 -0.19
C TYR A 48 11.42 2.40 0.78
N ILE A 49 10.26 1.78 0.58
CA ILE A 49 9.68 0.72 1.44
C ILE A 49 9.10 -0.43 0.61
N PRO A 50 9.87 -1.01 -0.35
CA PRO A 50 9.39 -2.16 -1.10
C PRO A 50 9.34 -3.41 -0.22
N ASN A 51 8.62 -4.44 -0.67
CA ASN A 51 8.49 -5.75 0.00
C ASN A 51 8.03 -5.66 1.46
N SER A 52 7.44 -4.55 1.87
CA SER A 52 7.11 -4.24 3.28
C SER A 52 5.66 -4.61 3.61
N SER A 53 5.42 -4.88 4.90
CA SER A 53 4.08 -5.16 5.41
C SER A 53 3.54 -3.94 6.16
N LEU A 54 2.43 -3.38 5.65
CA LEU A 54 1.66 -2.29 6.24
C LEU A 54 0.21 -2.74 6.47
N ASN A 55 0.01 -4.04 6.73
CA ASN A 55 -1.32 -4.59 6.95
C ASN A 55 -1.93 -4.03 8.24
N LEU A 56 -3.25 -3.77 8.23
CA LEU A 56 -3.98 -3.28 9.40
C LEU A 56 -3.42 -1.96 9.95
N THR A 57 -2.60 -1.24 9.19
CA THR A 57 -2.11 0.08 9.58
C THR A 57 -3.16 1.15 9.36
N SER A 58 -3.03 2.27 10.06
CA SER A 58 -3.86 3.46 9.84
C SER A 58 -2.99 4.67 9.50
N PHE A 59 -3.24 5.21 8.29
CA PHE A 59 -2.56 6.38 7.74
C PHE A 59 -3.62 7.35 7.19
N ILE A 60 -4.10 8.26 8.02
CA ILE A 60 -5.10 9.25 7.61
C ILE A 60 -4.39 10.49 7.09
N LYS A 61 -4.67 10.90 5.84
CA LYS A 61 -4.09 12.09 5.19
C LYS A 61 -2.56 12.05 5.11
N VAL A 62 -1.97 10.87 4.96
CA VAL A 62 -0.51 10.70 4.85
C VAL A 62 -0.07 10.89 3.42
N ASN A 63 1.09 11.51 3.24
CA ASN A 63 1.72 11.75 1.95
C ASN A 63 2.73 10.63 1.62
N PHE A 64 2.43 9.80 0.62
CA PHE A 64 3.30 8.79 0.03
C PHE A 64 3.69 9.13 -1.42
N ASP A 65 3.61 10.39 -1.82
CA ASP A 65 3.91 10.79 -3.19
C ASP A 65 5.32 10.37 -3.61
N LYS A 66 5.42 9.79 -4.80
CA LYS A 66 6.69 9.31 -5.37
C LYS A 66 7.39 8.21 -4.54
N SER A 67 6.73 7.63 -3.54
CA SER A 67 7.28 6.51 -2.79
C SER A 67 7.47 5.27 -3.67
N ILE A 68 8.39 4.38 -3.27
CA ILE A 68 8.61 3.08 -3.90
C ILE A 68 8.15 2.01 -2.91
N MET A 69 6.99 1.39 -3.19
CA MET A 69 6.31 0.42 -2.33
C MET A 69 5.94 -0.86 -3.11
N MET A 70 6.71 -1.17 -4.15
CA MET A 70 6.45 -2.35 -4.99
C MET A 70 6.47 -3.64 -4.14
N ASN A 71 5.60 -4.60 -4.48
CA ASN A 71 5.44 -5.89 -3.78
C ASN A 71 5.10 -5.76 -2.29
N SER A 72 4.67 -4.60 -1.82
CA SER A 72 4.28 -4.39 -0.42
C SER A 72 2.81 -4.78 -0.20
N THR A 73 2.42 -4.94 1.07
CA THR A 73 1.03 -5.21 1.41
C THR A 73 0.46 -4.17 2.38
N LEU A 74 -0.68 -3.58 1.99
CA LEU A 74 -1.45 -2.59 2.74
C LEU A 74 -2.86 -3.14 3.05
N ALA A 75 -2.99 -4.47 3.08
CA ALA A 75 -4.27 -5.14 3.20
C ALA A 75 -4.98 -4.82 4.53
N ASN A 76 -6.30 -4.63 4.45
CA ASN A 76 -7.16 -4.33 5.60
C ASN A 76 -6.73 -3.08 6.39
N GLY A 77 -5.93 -2.21 5.80
CA GLY A 77 -5.50 -0.96 6.41
C GLY A 77 -6.49 0.19 6.17
N ASN A 78 -6.27 1.31 6.83
CA ASN A 78 -7.12 2.49 6.76
C ASN A 78 -6.31 3.71 6.28
N TYR A 79 -6.54 4.14 5.03
CA TYR A 79 -5.75 5.17 4.32
C TYR A 79 -6.61 6.31 3.73
N PRO A 80 -7.70 6.77 4.37
CA PRO A 80 -8.57 7.75 3.76
C PRO A 80 -7.83 9.09 3.56
N GLU A 81 -8.17 9.77 2.46
CA GLU A 81 -7.63 11.06 2.07
C GLU A 81 -6.07 11.11 1.96
N SER A 82 -5.40 9.96 1.92
CA SER A 82 -3.94 9.87 1.74
C SER A 82 -3.54 10.06 0.27
N SER A 83 -2.28 10.41 0.03
CA SER A 83 -1.75 10.67 -1.32
C SER A 83 -0.66 9.68 -1.69
N PHE A 84 -0.78 9.11 -2.91
CA PHE A 84 0.19 8.22 -3.56
C PHE A 84 0.51 8.72 -4.98
N VAL A 85 0.51 10.04 -5.20
CA VAL A 85 0.74 10.63 -6.52
C VAL A 85 2.12 10.22 -7.05
N ARG A 86 2.15 9.60 -8.26
CA ARG A 86 3.36 9.09 -8.90
C ARG A 86 4.12 8.03 -8.09
N ALA A 87 3.50 7.40 -7.10
CA ALA A 87 4.12 6.31 -6.36
C ALA A 87 4.32 5.07 -7.26
N ASN A 88 5.35 4.28 -6.98
CA ASN A 88 5.54 2.97 -7.59
C ASN A 88 4.94 1.89 -6.67
N LEU A 89 3.75 1.41 -7.05
CA LEU A 89 2.90 0.47 -6.33
C LEU A 89 2.70 -0.83 -7.15
N TYR A 90 3.71 -1.19 -7.95
CA TYR A 90 3.70 -2.40 -8.77
C TYR A 90 3.50 -3.65 -7.88
N GLU A 91 2.52 -4.51 -8.23
CA GLU A 91 2.17 -5.73 -7.48
C GLU A 91 1.86 -5.50 -6.00
N THR A 92 1.45 -4.30 -5.61
CA THR A 92 1.09 -3.99 -4.22
C THR A 92 -0.30 -4.55 -3.88
N ASN A 93 -0.44 -5.11 -2.67
CA ASN A 93 -1.70 -5.66 -2.18
C ASN A 93 -2.46 -4.64 -1.30
N PHE A 94 -3.63 -4.20 -1.76
CA PHE A 94 -4.55 -3.25 -1.11
C PHE A 94 -5.87 -3.93 -0.66
N GLU A 95 -5.92 -5.26 -0.65
CA GLU A 95 -7.15 -6.03 -0.42
C GLU A 95 -7.85 -5.64 0.89
N GLY A 96 -9.16 -5.42 0.82
CA GLY A 96 -10.02 -5.12 1.96
C GLY A 96 -9.73 -3.78 2.66
N GLY A 97 -8.77 -3.00 2.18
CA GLY A 97 -8.40 -1.72 2.79
C GLY A 97 -9.39 -0.59 2.50
N ASN A 98 -9.36 0.45 3.32
CA ASN A 98 -10.11 1.69 3.12
C ASN A 98 -9.20 2.75 2.49
N PHE A 99 -9.53 3.14 1.26
CA PHE A 99 -8.84 4.16 0.46
C PHE A 99 -9.83 5.25 -0.01
N GLU A 100 -10.82 5.57 0.81
CA GLU A 100 -11.78 6.62 0.51
C GLU A 100 -11.07 7.96 0.27
N LYS A 101 -11.40 8.63 -0.84
CA LYS A 101 -10.80 9.91 -1.27
C LYS A 101 -9.27 9.89 -1.42
N THR A 102 -8.66 8.71 -1.50
CA THR A 102 -7.22 8.57 -1.70
C THR A 102 -6.83 8.98 -3.11
N ASN A 103 -5.69 9.67 -3.24
CA ASN A 103 -5.18 10.16 -4.51
C ASN A 103 -4.08 9.25 -5.06
N PHE A 104 -4.37 8.53 -6.14
CA PHE A 104 -3.45 7.67 -6.90
C PHE A 104 -3.06 8.27 -8.26
N THR A 105 -3.19 9.58 -8.44
CA THR A 105 -2.90 10.23 -9.73
C THR A 105 -1.51 9.85 -10.25
N SER A 106 -1.47 9.35 -11.49
CA SER A 106 -0.24 8.94 -12.19
C SER A 106 0.57 7.85 -11.46
N ALA A 107 0.02 7.15 -10.48
CA ALA A 107 0.70 6.04 -9.81
C ALA A 107 0.90 4.84 -10.77
N ASN A 108 1.97 4.08 -10.56
CA ASN A 108 2.15 2.78 -11.19
C ASN A 108 1.51 1.70 -10.32
N LEU A 109 0.31 1.27 -10.67
CA LEU A 109 -0.51 0.27 -10.01
C LEU A 109 -0.64 -1.01 -10.86
N THR A 110 0.32 -1.26 -11.73
CA THR A 110 0.34 -2.48 -12.55
C THR A 110 0.26 -3.71 -11.65
N ARG A 111 -0.72 -4.60 -11.90
CA ARG A 111 -1.00 -5.83 -11.12
C ARG A 111 -1.34 -5.59 -9.65
N ALA A 112 -1.73 -4.40 -9.27
CA ALA A 112 -2.18 -4.13 -7.89
C ALA A 112 -3.47 -4.90 -7.58
N ASN A 113 -3.58 -5.38 -6.33
CA ASN A 113 -4.75 -6.10 -5.84
C ASN A 113 -5.62 -5.17 -4.99
N PHE A 114 -6.79 -4.75 -5.51
CA PHE A 114 -7.80 -3.94 -4.81
C PHE A 114 -9.06 -4.73 -4.45
N LYS A 115 -9.00 -6.08 -4.40
CA LYS A 115 -10.17 -6.89 -4.07
C LYS A 115 -10.83 -6.42 -2.79
N ALA A 116 -12.17 -6.30 -2.83
CA ALA A 116 -12.98 -5.90 -1.68
C ALA A 116 -12.57 -4.57 -1.01
N ALA A 117 -11.70 -3.76 -1.61
CA ALA A 117 -11.29 -2.47 -1.06
C ALA A 117 -12.41 -1.42 -1.17
N SER A 118 -12.45 -0.47 -0.24
CA SER A 118 -13.25 0.76 -0.37
C SER A 118 -12.42 1.82 -1.10
N LEU A 119 -12.88 2.19 -2.30
CA LEU A 119 -12.26 3.17 -3.18
C LEU A 119 -13.23 4.34 -3.49
N ILE A 120 -14.17 4.59 -2.57
CA ILE A 120 -15.18 5.65 -2.74
C ILE A 120 -14.47 6.99 -2.95
N GLU A 121 -14.83 7.68 -4.03
CA GLU A 121 -14.24 8.97 -4.43
C GLU A 121 -12.70 8.95 -4.60
N ALA A 122 -12.07 7.78 -4.73
CA ALA A 122 -10.63 7.67 -5.00
C ALA A 122 -10.29 8.22 -6.39
N ASN A 123 -9.12 8.82 -6.53
CA ASN A 123 -8.66 9.43 -7.78
C ASN A 123 -7.53 8.63 -8.42
N PHE A 124 -7.82 8.00 -9.56
CA PHE A 124 -6.86 7.23 -10.38
C PHE A 124 -6.50 7.95 -11.69
N THR A 125 -6.69 9.26 -11.78
CA THR A 125 -6.40 10.03 -13.01
C THR A 125 -4.99 9.69 -13.55
N ASN A 126 -4.92 9.25 -14.81
CA ASN A 126 -3.69 8.87 -15.48
C ASN A 126 -2.87 7.74 -14.79
N ALA A 127 -3.44 6.98 -13.87
CA ALA A 127 -2.77 5.86 -13.24
C ALA A 127 -2.55 4.69 -14.23
N ASN A 128 -1.47 3.93 -14.05
CA ASN A 128 -1.30 2.68 -14.77
C ASN A 128 -1.86 1.51 -13.96
N LEU A 129 -3.04 1.03 -14.35
CA LEU A 129 -3.81 -0.05 -13.72
C LEU A 129 -3.80 -1.34 -14.58
N PHE A 130 -2.78 -1.50 -15.42
CA PHE A 130 -2.66 -2.70 -16.27
C PHE A 130 -2.68 -3.97 -15.41
N GLU A 131 -3.57 -4.91 -15.72
CA GLU A 131 -3.78 -6.17 -14.98
C GLU A 131 -4.17 -5.99 -13.49
N ALA A 132 -4.55 -4.82 -13.02
CA ALA A 132 -5.04 -4.63 -11.65
C ALA A 132 -6.36 -5.39 -11.40
N ASP A 133 -6.61 -5.79 -10.15
CA ASP A 133 -7.81 -6.55 -9.76
C ASP A 133 -8.68 -5.76 -8.78
N PHE A 134 -9.87 -5.34 -9.24
CA PHE A 134 -10.88 -4.62 -8.46
C PHE A 134 -12.06 -5.50 -8.03
N THR A 135 -11.96 -6.84 -8.15
CA THR A 135 -13.09 -7.73 -7.85
C THR A 135 -13.71 -7.42 -6.49
N GLY A 136 -15.02 -7.10 -6.47
CA GLY A 136 -15.75 -6.77 -5.25
C GLY A 136 -15.40 -5.43 -4.60
N ALA A 137 -14.53 -4.61 -5.20
CA ALA A 137 -14.22 -3.28 -4.67
C ALA A 137 -15.40 -2.32 -4.79
N ASN A 138 -15.55 -1.43 -3.82
CA ASN A 138 -16.51 -0.32 -3.92
C ASN A 138 -15.84 0.89 -4.58
N ILE A 139 -16.14 1.11 -5.85
CA ILE A 139 -15.57 2.17 -6.70
C ILE A 139 -16.55 3.35 -6.90
N LEU A 140 -17.50 3.56 -6.00
CA LEU A 140 -18.50 4.62 -6.11
C LEU A 140 -17.83 6.00 -6.24
N ASN A 141 -18.14 6.71 -7.32
CA ASN A 141 -17.58 8.03 -7.66
C ASN A 141 -16.04 8.04 -7.80
N ALA A 142 -15.37 6.91 -7.94
CA ALA A 142 -13.94 6.89 -8.22
C ALA A 142 -13.66 7.45 -9.63
N ASN A 143 -12.61 8.26 -9.76
CA ASN A 143 -12.21 8.87 -11.02
C ASN A 143 -11.09 8.06 -11.69
N PHE A 144 -11.36 7.52 -12.89
CA PHE A 144 -10.39 6.77 -13.70
C PHE A 144 -9.95 7.52 -14.97
N GLU A 145 -10.20 8.82 -15.09
CA GLU A 145 -9.87 9.60 -16.27
C GLU A 145 -8.43 9.38 -16.73
N GLY A 146 -8.24 8.96 -17.99
CA GLY A 146 -6.93 8.67 -18.58
C GLY A 146 -6.20 7.45 -17.99
N ALA A 147 -6.78 6.73 -17.03
CA ALA A 147 -6.14 5.55 -16.46
C ALA A 147 -6.05 4.40 -17.47
N ASN A 148 -4.94 3.67 -17.48
CA ASN A 148 -4.76 2.46 -18.26
C ASN A 148 -5.35 1.24 -17.55
N LEU A 149 -6.54 0.80 -17.95
CA LEU A 149 -7.28 -0.34 -17.41
C LEU A 149 -7.15 -1.61 -18.26
N ASN A 150 -6.22 -1.66 -19.20
CA ASN A 150 -6.06 -2.84 -20.08
C ASN A 150 -5.81 -4.09 -19.25
N ASN A 151 -6.59 -5.16 -19.53
CA ASN A 151 -6.57 -6.45 -18.82
C ASN A 151 -6.86 -6.36 -17.31
N ALA A 152 -7.28 -5.23 -16.76
CA ALA A 152 -7.74 -5.16 -15.38
C ALA A 152 -8.98 -6.05 -15.18
N THR A 153 -9.20 -6.55 -13.96
CA THR A 153 -10.46 -7.18 -13.56
C THR A 153 -11.30 -6.13 -12.85
N TRP A 154 -12.49 -5.85 -13.41
CA TRP A 154 -13.37 -4.81 -12.86
C TRP A 154 -14.09 -5.27 -11.59
N ALA A 155 -14.81 -4.34 -10.93
CA ALA A 155 -15.49 -4.61 -9.65
C ALA A 155 -16.53 -5.72 -9.73
N ASP A 156 -17.15 -5.94 -10.89
CA ASP A 156 -18.11 -7.04 -11.16
C ASP A 156 -17.43 -8.36 -11.59
N GLY A 157 -16.11 -8.42 -11.57
CA GLY A 157 -15.30 -9.59 -11.94
C GLY A 157 -15.02 -9.74 -13.43
N LYS A 158 -15.51 -8.82 -14.28
CA LYS A 158 -15.25 -8.89 -15.72
C LYS A 158 -13.87 -8.34 -16.07
N LYS A 159 -13.28 -8.90 -17.12
CA LYS A 159 -12.01 -8.40 -17.67
C LYS A 159 -12.24 -7.20 -18.57
N CYS A 160 -11.49 -6.13 -18.33
CA CYS A 160 -11.39 -5.01 -19.24
C CYS A 160 -10.60 -5.41 -20.49
N GLY A 161 -11.12 -5.07 -21.66
CA GLY A 161 -10.46 -5.36 -22.93
C GLY A 161 -9.24 -4.46 -23.20
N LEU A 162 -8.66 -4.64 -24.38
CA LEU A 162 -7.65 -3.71 -24.90
C LEU A 162 -8.29 -2.35 -25.20
N ASN A 163 -7.50 -1.28 -25.06
CA ASN A 163 -7.93 0.10 -25.21
C ASN A 163 -8.94 0.58 -24.13
N SER A 164 -8.94 -0.08 -22.96
CA SER A 164 -9.67 0.39 -21.78
C SER A 164 -8.90 1.53 -21.13
N ILE A 165 -9.16 2.75 -21.59
CA ILE A 165 -8.55 3.99 -21.07
C ILE A 165 -9.65 4.87 -20.49
N GLY A 166 -9.55 5.16 -19.19
CA GLY A 166 -10.53 5.94 -18.44
C GLY A 166 -11.81 5.19 -18.09
N GLU A 167 -12.14 4.12 -18.81
CA GLU A 167 -13.28 3.25 -18.56
C GLU A 167 -12.95 1.79 -18.89
N CYS A 168 -13.65 0.85 -18.26
CA CYS A 168 -13.47 -0.58 -18.51
C CYS A 168 -14.36 -0.99 -19.70
N ASN A 169 -13.75 -1.25 -20.84
CA ASN A 169 -14.42 -1.83 -22.02
C ASN A 169 -14.45 -3.34 -21.85
N ALA A 170 -15.38 -3.86 -21.02
CA ALA A 170 -15.53 -5.29 -20.78
C ALA A 170 -15.99 -6.00 -22.06
N LYS A 171 -15.43 -7.21 -22.29
CA LYS A 171 -15.86 -8.11 -23.38
C LYS A 171 -16.95 -9.03 -22.92
#